data_0d6fa45772afce4a4bdc927b486485c4
#
_entry.id   0d6fa45772afce4a4bdc927b486485c4
#
_cell.length_a   1.000
_cell.length_b   1.000
_cell.length_c   1.000
_cell.angle_alpha   90.00
_cell.angle_beta   90.00
_cell.angle_gamma   90.00
#
_symmetry.space_group_name_H-M   'P 1'
#
loop_
_entity.id
_entity.type
_entity.pdbx_description
1 polymer ?
#
loop_
_entity_poly.entity_id
_entity_poly.type
_entity_poly.pdbx_seq_one_letter_code
_entity_poly.pdbx_strand_id
1 'polypeptide(L)'
;MEPFVLGIQHSDISHQTLRGVCVGYVTKEKGWLRQYFTRRAIINGGPVFANDASSEEAELLMNAIRKQLVIGDWSLVNGPIYIETRNFNDYSQWKEAFEKAGFEYKKHLNFHIDCTDKAKMWERLSERRRRQVRKALTSEGVSELGNEGVSELEIREWYAILEKLYRTKVKTPLWPVEFFLEAYRQGVAKYLLVKHEGKVIGGIMIVELTSERVNELENEGVSELENEGSGCVYEWYICGMDTEYKDQCPSVMATWATMEYANQHGLARFDVMGAGEPGVPYGVRDFKAEFGGELVEQGRFLHVAKPILYKIGEIGVRWLKKMSI
;
A
#
# COMPACT_ATOMS: atom_id res chain seq x y z
N MET A 1 -16.58 0.06 3.42
CA MET A 1 -16.01 -0.26 2.11
C MET A 1 -16.66 -1.53 1.60
N GLU A 2 -16.84 -1.67 0.30
CA GLU A 2 -17.51 -2.82 -0.34
C GLU A 2 -16.48 -3.54 -1.21
N PRO A 3 -16.02 -4.76 -0.84
CA PRO A 3 -15.03 -5.50 -1.60
C PRO A 3 -15.64 -6.07 -2.88
N PHE A 4 -14.81 -6.28 -3.91
CA PHE A 4 -15.16 -7.01 -5.12
C PHE A 4 -13.99 -7.88 -5.57
N VAL A 5 -14.31 -8.97 -6.24
CA VAL A 5 -13.36 -9.85 -6.93
C VAL A 5 -13.90 -10.09 -8.33
N LEU A 6 -13.04 -9.95 -9.33
CA LEU A 6 -13.34 -10.26 -10.73
C LEU A 6 -12.21 -11.10 -11.30
N GLY A 7 -12.56 -12.10 -12.06
CA GLY A 7 -11.61 -12.97 -12.74
C GLY A 7 -12.01 -13.28 -14.16
N ILE A 8 -11.04 -13.61 -14.99
CA ILE A 8 -11.24 -14.20 -16.32
C ILE A 8 -10.74 -15.64 -16.31
N GLN A 9 -11.47 -16.51 -16.96
CA GLN A 9 -11.18 -17.94 -17.07
C GLN A 9 -11.24 -18.39 -18.52
N HIS A 10 -10.35 -19.29 -18.91
CA HIS A 10 -10.55 -20.12 -20.08
C HIS A 10 -11.49 -21.27 -19.72
N SER A 11 -12.56 -21.45 -20.48
CA SER A 11 -13.43 -22.61 -20.35
C SER A 11 -13.11 -23.62 -21.46
N ASP A 12 -12.14 -24.47 -21.23
CA ASP A 12 -12.03 -25.71 -21.98
C ASP A 12 -12.89 -26.80 -21.34
N ILE A 13 -13.33 -27.76 -22.17
CA ILE A 13 -14.33 -28.79 -21.80
C ILE A 13 -13.93 -29.63 -20.57
N SER A 14 -12.68 -29.58 -20.12
CA SER A 14 -12.15 -30.39 -19.02
C SER A 14 -11.54 -29.62 -17.84
N HIS A 15 -11.10 -28.37 -18.01
CA HIS A 15 -10.46 -27.59 -16.94
C HIS A 15 -10.80 -26.11 -17.05
N GLN A 16 -11.20 -25.52 -15.90
CA GLN A 16 -11.31 -24.06 -15.76
C GLN A 16 -9.96 -23.53 -15.25
N THR A 17 -9.21 -22.83 -16.12
CA THR A 17 -7.95 -22.21 -15.73
C THR A 17 -8.15 -20.72 -15.53
N LEU A 18 -7.80 -20.20 -14.36
CA LEU A 18 -7.82 -18.77 -14.07
C LEU A 18 -6.71 -18.08 -14.86
N ARG A 19 -7.07 -17.10 -15.69
CA ARG A 19 -6.13 -16.36 -16.56
C ARG A 19 -5.76 -14.99 -16.02
N GLY A 20 -6.63 -14.44 -15.18
CA GLY A 20 -6.38 -13.18 -14.51
C GLY A 20 -7.42 -12.92 -13.42
N VAL A 21 -6.99 -12.27 -12.36
CA VAL A 21 -7.84 -11.91 -11.22
C VAL A 21 -7.56 -10.48 -10.76
N CYS A 22 -8.60 -9.83 -10.32
CA CYS A 22 -8.53 -8.49 -9.74
C CYS A 22 -9.32 -8.46 -8.43
N VAL A 23 -8.68 -7.98 -7.38
CA VAL A 23 -9.29 -7.76 -6.07
C VAL A 23 -9.26 -6.27 -5.75
N GLY A 24 -10.39 -5.73 -5.37
CA GLY A 24 -10.48 -4.31 -5.02
C GLY A 24 -11.63 -4.02 -4.07
N TYR A 25 -11.84 -2.75 -3.81
CA TYR A 25 -12.95 -2.28 -2.99
C TYR A 25 -13.47 -0.94 -3.47
N VAL A 26 -14.77 -0.72 -3.27
CA VAL A 26 -15.40 0.59 -3.46
C VAL A 26 -15.53 1.27 -2.10
N THR A 27 -15.04 2.52 -2.01
CA THR A 27 -15.17 3.31 -0.78
C THR A 27 -16.64 3.64 -0.51
N LYS A 28 -17.05 3.53 0.76
CA LYS A 28 -18.39 3.88 1.22
C LYS A 28 -18.29 4.69 2.51
N GLU A 29 -18.51 5.97 2.42
CA GLU A 29 -18.54 6.85 3.58
C GLU A 29 -19.96 6.95 4.15
N LYS A 30 -20.09 7.33 5.43
CA LYS A 30 -21.39 7.57 6.05
C LYS A 30 -22.00 8.87 5.50
N GLY A 31 -23.27 8.82 5.11
CA GLY A 31 -24.04 9.97 4.59
C GLY A 31 -24.12 9.99 3.07
N TRP A 32 -25.34 10.08 2.54
CA TRP A 32 -25.64 10.01 1.09
C TRP A 32 -24.91 11.07 0.26
N LEU A 33 -24.79 12.30 0.78
CA LEU A 33 -24.11 13.39 0.08
C LEU A 33 -22.59 13.12 -0.04
N ARG A 34 -21.95 12.65 1.05
CA ARG A 34 -20.53 12.30 1.03
C ARG A 34 -20.27 11.12 0.09
N GLN A 35 -21.08 10.07 0.15
CA GLN A 35 -20.95 8.93 -0.77
C GLN A 35 -20.97 9.36 -2.23
N TYR A 36 -21.84 10.29 -2.58
CA TYR A 36 -21.97 10.78 -3.95
C TYR A 36 -20.68 11.47 -4.46
N PHE A 37 -19.95 12.18 -3.59
CA PHE A 37 -18.75 12.93 -3.96
C PHE A 37 -17.41 12.24 -3.65
N THR A 38 -17.41 11.11 -2.93
CA THR A 38 -16.15 10.47 -2.47
C THR A 38 -16.02 9.01 -2.91
N ARG A 39 -17.01 8.45 -3.59
CA ARG A 39 -17.02 7.05 -3.97
C ARG A 39 -16.00 6.76 -5.05
N ARG A 40 -15.08 5.83 -4.77
CA ARG A 40 -14.00 5.42 -5.67
C ARG A 40 -13.74 3.94 -5.54
N ALA A 41 -13.38 3.29 -6.64
CA ALA A 41 -12.90 1.92 -6.65
C ALA A 41 -11.38 1.90 -6.63
N ILE A 42 -10.80 1.16 -5.71
CA ILE A 42 -9.34 1.03 -5.54
C ILE A 42 -8.96 -0.44 -5.67
N ILE A 43 -7.95 -0.69 -6.50
CA ILE A 43 -7.35 -2.00 -6.74
C ILE A 43 -5.90 -1.89 -6.25
N ASN A 44 -5.65 -2.38 -5.05
CA ASN A 44 -4.29 -2.38 -4.51
C ASN A 44 -3.49 -3.53 -5.12
N GLY A 45 -2.26 -3.27 -5.53
CA GLY A 45 -1.37 -4.21 -6.20
C GLY A 45 -1.59 -4.28 -7.71
N GLY A 46 -2.76 -3.89 -8.20
CA GLY A 46 -3.17 -4.12 -9.59
C GLY A 46 -3.83 -5.50 -9.78
N PRO A 47 -4.28 -5.84 -11.00
CA PRO A 47 -4.71 -7.19 -11.35
C PRO A 47 -3.52 -8.15 -11.45
N VAL A 48 -3.74 -9.42 -11.17
CA VAL A 48 -2.75 -10.50 -11.28
C VAL A 48 -3.11 -11.38 -12.48
N PHE A 49 -2.13 -11.75 -13.29
CA PHE A 49 -2.31 -12.52 -14.49
C PHE A 49 -1.51 -13.84 -14.46
N ALA A 50 -1.93 -14.82 -15.27
CA ALA A 50 -1.14 -16.01 -15.50
C ALA A 50 0.15 -15.69 -16.30
N ASN A 51 1.22 -16.47 -16.13
CA ASN A 51 2.53 -16.24 -16.72
C ASN A 51 2.51 -16.09 -18.25
N ASP A 52 1.57 -16.81 -18.89
CA ASP A 52 1.38 -16.82 -20.33
C ASP A 52 0.12 -16.04 -20.76
N ALA A 53 -0.37 -15.14 -19.91
CA ALA A 53 -1.55 -14.32 -20.23
C ALA A 53 -1.25 -13.38 -21.40
N SER A 54 -2.23 -13.19 -22.26
CA SER A 54 -2.12 -12.32 -23.41
C SER A 54 -2.57 -10.88 -23.10
N SER A 55 -2.16 -9.92 -23.95
CA SER A 55 -2.64 -8.53 -23.87
C SER A 55 -4.16 -8.42 -24.05
N GLU A 56 -4.76 -9.33 -24.84
CA GLU A 56 -6.21 -9.38 -25.04
C GLU A 56 -6.92 -9.84 -23.77
N GLU A 57 -6.36 -10.78 -23.01
CA GLU A 57 -6.88 -11.20 -21.71
C GLU A 57 -6.78 -10.09 -20.68
N ALA A 58 -5.67 -9.36 -20.67
CA ALA A 58 -5.50 -8.19 -19.80
C ALA A 58 -6.52 -7.09 -20.13
N GLU A 59 -6.71 -6.78 -21.41
CA GLU A 59 -7.73 -5.84 -21.88
C GLU A 59 -9.13 -6.30 -21.49
N LEU A 60 -9.43 -7.60 -21.65
CA LEU A 60 -10.74 -8.19 -21.31
C LEU A 60 -11.05 -8.04 -19.82
N LEU A 61 -10.08 -8.34 -18.93
CA LEU A 61 -10.24 -8.18 -17.48
C LEU A 61 -10.53 -6.72 -17.11
N MET A 62 -9.73 -5.78 -17.63
CA MET A 62 -9.91 -4.35 -17.34
C MET A 62 -11.23 -3.81 -17.88
N ASN A 63 -11.67 -4.26 -19.06
CA ASN A 63 -13.00 -3.94 -19.61
C ASN A 63 -14.11 -4.53 -18.73
N ALA A 64 -13.96 -5.75 -18.21
CA ALA A 64 -14.93 -6.38 -17.31
C ALA A 64 -15.05 -5.60 -15.98
N ILE A 65 -13.93 -5.18 -15.39
CA ILE A 65 -13.89 -4.34 -14.19
C ILE A 65 -14.64 -3.03 -14.43
N ARG A 66 -14.33 -2.34 -15.53
CA ARG A 66 -15.02 -1.11 -15.90
C ARG A 66 -16.51 -1.32 -16.11
N LYS A 67 -16.89 -2.35 -16.86
CA LYS A 67 -18.29 -2.66 -17.15
C LYS A 67 -19.07 -2.98 -15.88
N GLN A 68 -18.52 -3.81 -15.01
CA GLN A 68 -19.18 -4.22 -13.77
C GLN A 68 -19.36 -3.04 -12.80
N LEU A 69 -18.34 -2.21 -12.63
CA LEU A 69 -18.37 -1.12 -11.64
C LEU A 69 -19.06 0.15 -12.13
N VAL A 70 -19.13 0.39 -13.45
CA VAL A 70 -19.68 1.63 -14.01
C VAL A 70 -21.06 1.42 -14.63
N ILE A 71 -21.31 0.27 -15.28
CA ILE A 71 -22.52 0.01 -16.07
C ILE A 71 -23.47 -0.99 -15.36
N GLY A 72 -22.95 -1.87 -14.51
CA GLY A 72 -23.71 -2.91 -13.80
C GLY A 72 -24.62 -2.38 -12.68
N ASP A 73 -24.93 -3.24 -11.71
CA ASP A 73 -25.78 -2.91 -10.54
C ASP A 73 -25.27 -1.74 -9.69
N TRP A 74 -24.03 -1.34 -9.90
CA TRP A 74 -23.36 -0.18 -9.29
C TRP A 74 -23.67 1.15 -10.00
N SER A 75 -24.64 1.16 -10.92
CA SER A 75 -24.95 2.21 -11.90
C SER A 75 -25.03 3.66 -11.38
N LEU A 76 -25.23 4.60 -12.30
CA LEU A 76 -25.30 6.07 -12.28
C LEU A 76 -25.39 6.80 -10.92
N VAL A 77 -26.10 6.29 -9.93
CA VAL A 77 -26.24 6.89 -8.59
C VAL A 77 -25.19 6.33 -7.62
N ASN A 78 -24.91 5.02 -7.68
CA ASN A 78 -24.07 4.31 -6.71
C ASN A 78 -22.67 3.94 -7.20
N GLY A 79 -22.37 4.04 -8.50
CA GLY A 79 -21.06 3.70 -9.07
C GLY A 79 -19.93 4.64 -8.62
N PRO A 80 -18.68 4.20 -8.68
CA PRO A 80 -17.53 5.02 -8.32
C PRO A 80 -17.36 6.22 -9.26
N ILE A 81 -16.74 7.28 -8.78
CA ILE A 81 -16.34 8.44 -9.59
C ILE A 81 -15.19 8.06 -10.51
N TYR A 82 -14.29 7.22 -10.01
CA TYR A 82 -13.17 6.68 -10.76
C TYR A 82 -12.76 5.31 -10.22
N ILE A 83 -12.03 4.56 -11.05
CA ILE A 83 -11.38 3.30 -10.72
C ILE A 83 -9.88 3.55 -10.81
N GLU A 84 -9.12 3.20 -9.77
CA GLU A 84 -7.68 3.40 -9.69
C GLU A 84 -6.99 2.09 -9.33
N THR A 85 -6.03 1.64 -10.16
CA THR A 85 -5.07 0.62 -9.72
C THR A 85 -3.90 1.30 -9.02
N ARG A 86 -3.37 0.68 -7.98
CA ARG A 86 -2.17 1.13 -7.26
C ARG A 86 -1.14 0.05 -7.37
N ASN A 87 -0.31 0.15 -8.38
CA ASN A 87 0.59 -0.92 -8.76
C ASN A 87 1.68 -1.12 -7.69
N PHE A 88 1.98 -2.39 -7.38
CA PHE A 88 3.11 -2.79 -6.54
C PHE A 88 4.30 -3.22 -7.39
N ASN A 89 4.04 -3.59 -8.64
CA ASN A 89 5.03 -4.04 -9.63
C ASN A 89 4.99 -3.18 -10.90
N ASP A 90 5.91 -3.44 -11.81
CA ASP A 90 5.92 -2.81 -13.12
C ASP A 90 4.85 -3.45 -14.03
N TYR A 91 3.90 -2.64 -14.45
CA TYR A 91 2.82 -3.00 -15.39
C TYR A 91 3.06 -2.46 -16.80
N SER A 92 4.31 -2.15 -17.17
CA SER A 92 4.64 -1.59 -18.49
C SER A 92 4.20 -2.51 -19.63
N GLN A 93 4.32 -3.82 -19.48
CA GLN A 93 3.87 -4.83 -20.43
C GLN A 93 2.36 -4.79 -20.71
N TRP A 94 1.54 -4.43 -19.70
CA TRP A 94 0.09 -4.36 -19.79
C TRP A 94 -0.44 -2.97 -20.13
N LYS A 95 0.42 -1.98 -20.23
CA LYS A 95 0.03 -0.58 -20.37
C LYS A 95 -0.89 -0.34 -21.57
N GLU A 96 -0.53 -0.87 -22.74
CA GLU A 96 -1.33 -0.69 -23.96
C GLU A 96 -2.72 -1.35 -23.83
N ALA A 97 -2.80 -2.55 -23.24
CA ALA A 97 -4.06 -3.25 -23.00
C ALA A 97 -4.97 -2.46 -22.05
N PHE A 98 -4.40 -1.91 -20.97
CA PHE A 98 -5.16 -1.11 -20.02
C PHE A 98 -5.61 0.23 -20.61
N GLU A 99 -4.79 0.85 -21.46
CA GLU A 99 -5.16 2.07 -22.17
C GLU A 99 -6.29 1.80 -23.18
N LYS A 100 -6.27 0.69 -23.91
CA LYS A 100 -7.38 0.24 -24.79
C LYS A 100 -8.67 -0.01 -23.99
N ALA A 101 -8.57 -0.52 -22.78
CA ALA A 101 -9.71 -0.67 -21.86
C ALA A 101 -10.21 0.67 -21.27
N GLY A 102 -9.56 1.80 -21.60
CA GLY A 102 -9.96 3.13 -21.17
C GLY A 102 -9.41 3.57 -19.83
N PHE A 103 -8.27 3.02 -19.40
CA PHE A 103 -7.53 3.45 -18.23
C PHE A 103 -6.33 4.30 -18.66
N GLU A 104 -6.15 5.46 -18.06
CA GLU A 104 -5.02 6.34 -18.30
C GLU A 104 -3.89 6.05 -17.33
N TYR A 105 -2.66 5.86 -17.84
CA TYR A 105 -1.48 5.70 -17.00
C TYR A 105 -1.13 7.02 -16.29
N LYS A 106 -0.94 6.97 -14.99
CA LYS A 106 -0.50 8.08 -14.14
C LYS A 106 0.82 7.71 -13.47
N LYS A 107 1.85 8.51 -13.68
CA LYS A 107 3.13 8.33 -13.00
C LYS A 107 2.96 8.40 -11.49
N HIS A 108 3.50 7.43 -10.79
CA HIS A 108 3.52 7.40 -9.33
C HIS A 108 4.80 6.73 -8.84
N LEU A 109 5.46 7.39 -7.91
CA LEU A 109 6.75 6.94 -7.38
C LEU A 109 6.58 6.06 -6.16
N ASN A 110 7.58 5.20 -5.95
CA ASN A 110 7.72 4.33 -4.81
C ASN A 110 9.19 4.25 -4.41
N PHE A 111 9.52 3.70 -3.23
CA PHE A 111 10.89 3.39 -2.82
C PHE A 111 11.05 1.91 -2.52
N HIS A 112 12.08 1.32 -3.08
CA HIS A 112 12.54 -0.03 -2.76
C HIS A 112 13.84 0.04 -1.98
N ILE A 113 13.90 -0.56 -0.81
CA ILE A 113 15.09 -0.64 0.02
C ILE A 113 15.62 -2.08 -0.04
N ASP A 114 16.84 -2.25 -0.50
CA ASP A 114 17.53 -3.52 -0.47
C ASP A 114 17.95 -3.86 0.97
N CYS A 115 17.42 -4.95 1.50
CA CYS A 115 17.60 -5.44 2.86
C CYS A 115 18.52 -6.66 2.96
N THR A 116 19.24 -7.03 1.90
CA THR A 116 20.09 -8.22 1.86
C THR A 116 21.33 -8.12 2.76
N ASP A 117 21.84 -6.91 3.00
CA ASP A 117 23.08 -6.67 3.75
C ASP A 117 22.87 -5.55 4.79
N LYS A 118 22.88 -5.93 6.08
CA LYS A 118 22.68 -4.99 7.20
C LYS A 118 23.69 -3.85 7.25
N ALA A 119 24.95 -4.09 6.89
CA ALA A 119 25.98 -3.06 6.89
C ALA A 119 25.69 -2.02 5.80
N LYS A 120 25.35 -2.48 4.60
CA LYS A 120 24.98 -1.60 3.48
C LYS A 120 23.68 -0.84 3.76
N MET A 121 22.67 -1.45 4.39
CA MET A 121 21.47 -0.74 4.83
C MET A 121 21.85 0.45 5.73
N TRP A 122 22.73 0.23 6.72
CA TRP A 122 23.20 1.27 7.62
C TRP A 122 23.96 2.39 6.89
N GLU A 123 24.84 2.05 5.97
CA GLU A 123 25.64 3.00 5.18
C GLU A 123 24.77 3.89 4.28
N ARG A 124 23.69 3.32 3.70
CA ARG A 124 22.76 4.03 2.83
C ARG A 124 21.83 5.01 3.56
N LEU A 125 21.64 4.85 4.88
CA LEU A 125 20.89 5.83 5.68
C LEU A 125 21.54 7.20 5.57
N SER A 126 20.72 8.26 5.51
CA SER A 126 21.23 9.62 5.69
C SER A 126 21.92 9.77 7.06
N GLU A 127 22.87 10.70 7.17
CA GLU A 127 23.54 11.00 8.45
C GLU A 127 22.52 11.36 9.54
N ARG A 128 21.48 12.10 9.16
CA ARG A 128 20.38 12.45 10.05
C ARG A 128 19.69 11.21 10.60
N ARG A 129 19.35 10.21 9.76
CA ARG A 129 18.67 8.98 10.19
C ARG A 129 19.58 8.13 11.05
N ARG A 130 20.84 7.96 10.68
CA ARG A 130 21.83 7.26 11.54
C ARG A 130 21.90 7.86 12.94
N ARG A 131 21.94 9.20 13.04
CA ARG A 131 21.95 9.89 14.33
C ARG A 131 20.66 9.65 15.12
N GLN A 132 19.50 9.70 14.48
CA GLN A 132 18.19 9.47 15.11
C GLN A 132 18.06 8.03 15.62
N VAL A 133 18.42 7.04 14.81
CA VAL A 133 18.40 5.63 15.21
C VAL A 133 19.34 5.39 16.40
N ARG A 134 20.60 5.87 16.34
CA ARG A 134 21.52 5.73 17.48
C ARG A 134 20.96 6.36 18.75
N LYS A 135 20.41 7.57 18.66
CA LYS A 135 19.83 8.26 19.80
C LYS A 135 18.67 7.48 20.40
N ALA A 136 17.75 6.99 19.55
CA ALA A 136 16.61 6.21 20.01
C ALA A 136 17.05 4.91 20.71
N LEU A 137 18.02 4.18 20.14
CA LEU A 137 18.54 2.93 20.71
C LEU A 137 19.29 3.14 22.05
N THR A 138 19.84 4.33 22.29
CA THR A 138 20.52 4.67 23.56
C THR A 138 19.61 5.37 24.55
N SER A 139 18.37 5.70 24.17
CA SER A 139 17.39 6.35 25.04
C SER A 139 16.89 5.36 26.08
N GLU A 140 16.94 5.73 27.38
CA GLU A 140 16.32 4.92 28.42
C GLU A 140 14.83 4.73 28.14
N GLY A 141 14.32 3.50 28.31
CA GLY A 141 12.91 3.16 28.15
C GLY A 141 12.43 2.85 26.73
N VAL A 142 13.28 2.93 25.69
CA VAL A 142 12.93 2.33 24.39
C VAL A 142 13.15 0.84 24.49
N SER A 143 12.08 0.11 24.71
CA SER A 143 12.04 -1.34 24.69
C SER A 143 11.23 -1.83 23.49
N GLU A 144 11.79 -2.86 22.87
CA GLU A 144 11.17 -3.78 21.91
C GLU A 144 10.61 -3.17 20.62
N LEU A 145 11.43 -3.31 19.59
CA LEU A 145 11.03 -3.47 18.22
C LEU A 145 10.78 -4.98 18.00
N GLY A 146 9.60 -5.47 18.33
CA GLY A 146 9.33 -6.91 18.30
C GLY A 146 8.01 -7.21 17.61
N ASN A 147 8.04 -8.26 16.79
CA ASN A 147 6.86 -8.89 16.21
C ASN A 147 6.32 -10.01 17.09
N GLU A 148 7.12 -10.52 18.01
CA GLU A 148 6.73 -11.62 18.89
C GLU A 148 5.91 -11.07 20.07
N GLY A 149 4.70 -11.63 20.23
CA GLY A 149 3.84 -11.35 21.38
C GLY A 149 3.06 -10.03 21.33
N VAL A 150 2.88 -9.41 20.16
CA VAL A 150 1.99 -8.25 20.03
C VAL A 150 0.56 -8.65 20.35
N SER A 151 -0.06 -7.98 21.32
CA SER A 151 -1.44 -8.22 21.74
C SER A 151 -2.43 -7.36 20.93
N GLU A 152 -3.69 -7.82 20.85
CA GLU A 152 -4.76 -7.01 20.25
C GLU A 152 -4.97 -5.67 20.95
N LEU A 153 -4.68 -5.58 22.24
CA LEU A 153 -4.75 -4.32 22.98
C LEU A 153 -3.72 -3.32 22.44
N GLU A 154 -2.49 -3.76 22.24
CA GLU A 154 -1.42 -2.92 21.69
C GLU A 154 -1.69 -2.51 20.23
N ILE A 155 -2.32 -3.38 19.43
CA ILE A 155 -2.78 -3.01 18.09
C ILE A 155 -3.85 -1.91 18.17
N ARG A 156 -4.76 -1.97 19.15
CA ARG A 156 -5.76 -0.90 19.38
C ARG A 156 -5.11 0.41 19.82
N GLU A 157 -4.08 0.36 20.65
CA GLU A 157 -3.30 1.55 21.05
C GLU A 157 -2.60 2.18 19.84
N TRP A 158 -1.92 1.37 19.03
CA TRP A 158 -1.31 1.80 17.78
C TRP A 158 -2.35 2.38 16.81
N TYR A 159 -3.50 1.71 16.66
CA TYR A 159 -4.57 2.19 15.80
C TYR A 159 -5.10 3.57 16.24
N ALA A 160 -5.19 3.85 17.52
CA ALA A 160 -5.61 5.16 18.01
C ALA A 160 -4.64 6.28 17.58
N ILE A 161 -3.33 6.01 17.54
CA ILE A 161 -2.31 6.94 17.01
C ILE A 161 -2.52 7.12 15.50
N LEU A 162 -2.72 6.03 14.76
CA LEU A 162 -2.97 6.04 13.31
C LEU A 162 -4.26 6.80 12.98
N GLU A 163 -5.35 6.55 13.69
CA GLU A 163 -6.63 7.25 13.50
C GLU A 163 -6.50 8.76 13.73
N LYS A 164 -5.77 9.16 14.79
CA LYS A 164 -5.47 10.58 15.06
C LYS A 164 -4.68 11.19 13.88
N LEU A 165 -3.69 10.49 13.35
CA LEU A 165 -2.90 10.92 12.19
C LEU A 165 -3.78 11.10 10.94
N TYR A 166 -4.64 10.11 10.64
CA TYR A 166 -5.53 10.15 9.48
C TYR A 166 -6.56 11.27 9.59
N ARG A 167 -7.14 11.47 10.76
CA ARG A 167 -8.11 12.53 11.02
C ARG A 167 -7.50 13.93 10.89
N THR A 168 -6.26 14.13 11.35
CA THR A 168 -5.66 15.47 11.46
C THR A 168 -4.83 15.85 10.23
N LYS A 169 -4.03 14.91 9.68
CA LYS A 169 -3.03 15.18 8.62
C LYS A 169 -3.37 14.53 7.29
N VAL A 170 -3.61 13.21 7.26
CA VAL A 170 -3.80 12.46 6.01
C VAL A 170 -5.14 12.78 5.37
N LYS A 171 -6.21 12.90 6.17
CA LYS A 171 -7.57 13.32 5.76
C LYS A 171 -8.19 12.43 4.67
N THR A 172 -7.79 11.16 4.62
CA THR A 172 -8.40 10.13 3.77
C THR A 172 -9.10 9.09 4.63
N PRO A 173 -10.09 8.35 4.10
CA PRO A 173 -10.72 7.27 4.84
C PRO A 173 -9.72 6.24 5.34
N LEU A 174 -9.85 5.85 6.61
CA LEU A 174 -9.13 4.74 7.22
C LEU A 174 -10.09 3.58 7.42
N TRP A 175 -9.57 2.34 7.31
CA TRP A 175 -10.30 1.14 7.68
C TRP A 175 -10.65 1.15 9.17
N PRO A 176 -11.77 0.53 9.58
CA PRO A 176 -12.07 0.37 11.00
C PRO A 176 -11.04 -0.54 11.69
N VAL A 177 -10.91 -0.42 13.00
CA VAL A 177 -9.92 -1.19 13.77
C VAL A 177 -10.07 -2.70 13.60
N GLU A 178 -11.27 -3.19 13.36
CA GLU A 178 -11.58 -4.61 13.10
C GLU A 178 -10.82 -5.15 11.89
N PHE A 179 -10.61 -4.35 10.84
CA PHE A 179 -9.80 -4.75 9.70
C PHE A 179 -8.35 -5.06 10.10
N PHE A 180 -7.78 -4.22 10.94
CA PHE A 180 -6.40 -4.36 11.41
C PHE A 180 -6.22 -5.57 12.33
N LEU A 181 -7.20 -5.79 13.20
CA LEU A 181 -7.20 -6.96 14.09
C LEU A 181 -7.42 -8.27 13.31
N GLU A 182 -8.32 -8.25 12.34
CA GLU A 182 -8.59 -9.44 11.52
C GLU A 182 -7.39 -9.79 10.64
N ALA A 183 -6.72 -8.81 10.02
CA ALA A 183 -5.50 -9.04 9.27
C ALA A 183 -4.38 -9.66 10.14
N TYR A 184 -4.31 -9.28 11.41
CA TYR A 184 -3.39 -9.90 12.39
C TYR A 184 -3.79 -11.34 12.74
N ARG A 185 -5.07 -11.59 13.08
CA ARG A 185 -5.59 -12.92 13.40
C ARG A 185 -5.42 -13.93 12.28
N GLN A 186 -5.59 -13.48 11.04
CA GLN A 186 -5.42 -14.28 9.83
C GLN A 186 -3.93 -14.46 9.43
N GLY A 187 -2.99 -13.88 10.17
CA GLY A 187 -1.57 -13.95 9.83
C GLY A 187 -1.17 -13.20 8.55
N VAL A 188 -2.09 -12.40 7.97
CA VAL A 188 -1.82 -11.61 6.75
C VAL A 188 -0.93 -10.41 7.06
N ALA A 189 -1.05 -9.84 8.25
CA ALA A 189 -0.29 -8.67 8.67
C ALA A 189 0.45 -8.92 9.97
N LYS A 190 1.63 -8.30 10.07
CA LYS A 190 2.43 -8.23 11.29
C LYS A 190 2.59 -6.79 11.73
N TYR A 191 2.87 -6.61 13.02
CA TYR A 191 3.03 -5.29 13.63
C TYR A 191 4.38 -5.18 14.30
N LEU A 192 5.18 -4.18 13.91
CA LEU A 192 6.40 -3.81 14.61
C LEU A 192 6.11 -2.53 15.40
N LEU A 193 5.93 -2.68 16.71
CA LEU A 193 5.51 -1.59 17.58
C LEU A 193 6.72 -0.96 18.28
N VAL A 194 6.74 0.36 18.33
CA VAL A 194 7.70 1.14 19.09
C VAL A 194 7.07 1.49 20.44
N LYS A 195 7.69 1.04 21.51
CA LYS A 195 7.23 1.27 22.89
C LYS A 195 8.23 2.11 23.66
N HIS A 196 7.73 2.92 24.56
CA HIS A 196 8.52 3.68 25.54
C HIS A 196 7.85 3.52 26.91
N GLU A 197 8.60 3.02 27.88
CA GLU A 197 8.09 2.71 29.22
C GLU A 197 6.82 1.83 29.20
N GLY A 198 6.79 0.83 28.31
CA GLY A 198 5.67 -0.10 28.15
C GLY A 198 4.48 0.46 27.36
N LYS A 199 4.48 1.74 26.99
CA LYS A 199 3.40 2.39 26.21
C LYS A 199 3.72 2.36 24.72
N VAL A 200 2.77 2.02 23.88
CA VAL A 200 2.89 2.14 22.41
C VAL A 200 2.93 3.63 22.02
N ILE A 201 4.02 4.05 21.38
CA ILE A 201 4.24 5.43 20.90
C ILE A 201 4.28 5.53 19.37
N GLY A 202 4.28 4.41 18.67
CA GLY A 202 4.27 4.32 17.22
C GLY A 202 4.45 2.89 16.75
N GLY A 203 4.63 2.71 15.46
CA GLY A 203 4.84 1.40 14.86
C GLY A 203 4.38 1.35 13.41
N ILE A 204 4.54 0.19 12.84
CA ILE A 204 4.22 -0.11 11.45
C ILE A 204 3.45 -1.43 11.33
N MET A 205 2.45 -1.45 10.48
CA MET A 205 1.81 -2.67 9.98
C MET A 205 2.47 -3.05 8.66
N ILE A 206 2.97 -4.26 8.58
CA ILE A 206 3.63 -4.82 7.40
C ILE A 206 2.87 -6.03 6.87
N VAL A 207 3.04 -6.28 5.58
CA VAL A 207 2.61 -7.51 4.90
C VAL A 207 3.82 -8.11 4.20
N GLU A 208 3.97 -9.42 4.29
CA GLU A 208 5.10 -10.13 3.71
C GLU A 208 4.68 -10.97 2.51
N LEU A 209 5.57 -11.00 1.54
CA LEU A 209 5.57 -11.98 0.48
C LEU A 209 6.89 -12.75 0.60
N THR A 210 6.85 -13.93 1.21
CA THR A 210 8.05 -14.75 1.42
C THR A 210 8.45 -15.47 0.13
N SER A 211 9.74 -15.84 0.00
CA SER A 211 10.23 -16.61 -1.15
C SER A 211 9.48 -17.93 -1.33
N GLU A 212 9.10 -18.59 -0.24
CA GLU A 212 8.31 -19.83 -0.29
C GLU A 212 6.94 -19.56 -0.91
N ARG A 213 6.27 -18.47 -0.51
CA ARG A 213 4.97 -18.10 -1.06
C ARG A 213 5.07 -17.61 -2.51
N VAL A 214 6.16 -16.93 -2.86
CA VAL A 214 6.47 -16.59 -4.27
C VAL A 214 6.55 -17.84 -5.10
N ASN A 215 7.39 -18.81 -4.70
CA ASN A 215 7.57 -20.07 -5.40
C ASN A 215 6.28 -20.88 -5.53
N GLU A 216 5.42 -20.88 -4.49
CA GLU A 216 4.09 -21.51 -4.56
C GLU A 216 3.22 -20.86 -5.63
N LEU A 217 3.14 -19.53 -5.65
CA LEU A 217 2.33 -18.75 -6.58
C LEU A 217 2.87 -18.87 -8.03
N GLU A 218 4.20 -18.89 -8.23
CA GLU A 218 4.81 -19.12 -9.53
C GLU A 218 4.49 -20.54 -10.05
N ASN A 219 4.52 -21.54 -9.19
CA ASN A 219 4.11 -22.91 -9.53
C ASN A 219 2.60 -23.00 -9.85
N GLU A 220 1.78 -22.12 -9.29
CA GLU A 220 0.36 -21.96 -9.62
C GLU A 220 0.15 -21.10 -10.90
N GLY A 221 1.22 -20.60 -11.52
CA GLY A 221 1.20 -19.86 -12.77
C GLY A 221 1.02 -18.35 -12.64
N VAL A 222 1.45 -17.76 -11.54
CA VAL A 222 1.41 -16.30 -11.29
C VAL A 222 2.74 -15.65 -11.64
N SER A 223 2.80 -14.82 -12.70
CA SER A 223 4.04 -14.26 -13.27
C SER A 223 4.51 -12.94 -12.69
N GLU A 224 3.63 -12.17 -12.08
CA GLU A 224 3.97 -10.79 -11.66
C GLU A 224 4.93 -10.74 -10.46
N LEU A 225 5.38 -11.90 -9.99
CA LEU A 225 6.26 -12.06 -8.85
C LEU A 225 7.72 -12.34 -9.22
N GLU A 226 8.07 -12.37 -10.51
CA GLU A 226 9.43 -12.72 -10.97
C GLU A 226 10.54 -11.88 -10.32
N ASN A 227 10.25 -10.63 -9.92
CA ASN A 227 11.19 -9.77 -9.22
C ASN A 227 11.18 -9.98 -7.69
N GLU A 228 10.31 -10.84 -7.17
CA GLU A 228 10.10 -11.10 -5.75
C GLU A 228 10.76 -12.40 -5.27
N GLY A 229 11.49 -13.10 -6.11
CA GLY A 229 12.07 -14.43 -5.81
C GLY A 229 12.86 -14.55 -4.51
N SER A 230 13.29 -13.41 -3.95
CA SER A 230 13.96 -13.34 -2.64
C SER A 230 13.06 -12.80 -1.50
N GLY A 231 11.76 -12.65 -1.75
CA GLY A 231 10.79 -12.13 -0.80
C GLY A 231 10.82 -10.61 -0.62
N CYS A 232 9.66 -10.07 -0.24
CA CYS A 232 9.45 -8.65 -0.03
C CYS A 232 8.60 -8.39 1.21
N VAL A 233 8.88 -7.30 1.93
CA VAL A 233 8.00 -6.75 2.96
C VAL A 233 7.44 -5.40 2.50
N TYR A 234 6.13 -5.21 2.69
CA TYR A 234 5.41 -4.00 2.29
C TYR A 234 5.02 -3.16 3.50
N GLU A 235 5.27 -1.83 3.44
CA GLU A 235 4.74 -0.87 4.40
C GLU A 235 3.26 -0.62 4.13
N TRP A 236 2.35 -1.18 4.93
CA TRP A 236 0.93 -0.88 4.74
C TRP A 236 0.46 0.35 5.50
N TYR A 237 0.80 0.45 6.77
CA TYR A 237 0.46 1.61 7.59
C TYR A 237 1.56 1.89 8.61
N ILE A 238 1.99 3.13 8.68
CA ILE A 238 2.98 3.59 9.66
C ILE A 238 2.45 4.82 10.40
N CYS A 239 2.71 4.89 11.69
CA CYS A 239 2.46 6.09 12.49
C CYS A 239 3.43 6.19 13.66
N GLY A 240 3.60 7.41 14.17
CA GLY A 240 4.40 7.68 15.35
C GLY A 240 4.04 9.01 16.00
N MET A 241 4.21 9.09 17.30
CA MET A 241 4.04 10.29 18.10
C MET A 241 5.34 11.13 18.10
N ASP A 242 5.89 11.40 16.90
CA ASP A 242 7.22 12.03 16.72
C ASP A 242 7.33 13.44 17.32
N THR A 243 6.21 14.13 17.52
CA THR A 243 6.17 15.45 18.13
C THR A 243 6.35 15.38 19.65
N GLU A 244 5.72 14.38 20.27
CA GLU A 244 5.74 14.13 21.70
C GLU A 244 7.02 13.38 22.12
N TYR A 245 7.47 12.42 21.32
CA TYR A 245 8.60 11.52 21.58
C TYR A 245 9.76 11.77 20.60
N LYS A 246 10.30 13.00 20.62
CA LYS A 246 11.34 13.46 19.67
C LYS A 246 12.64 12.68 19.77
N ASP A 247 12.99 12.22 20.96
CA ASP A 247 14.24 11.51 21.21
C ASP A 247 14.16 10.04 20.85
N GLN A 248 12.97 9.47 20.94
CA GLN A 248 12.65 8.10 20.55
C GLN A 248 12.40 7.94 19.06
N CYS A 249 12.08 9.03 18.35
CA CYS A 249 11.86 9.05 16.89
C CYS A 249 10.99 7.89 16.38
N PRO A 250 9.74 7.68 16.89
CA PRO A 250 9.01 6.43 16.70
C PRO A 250 8.76 6.05 15.23
N SER A 251 8.48 7.00 14.34
CA SER A 251 8.33 6.68 12.90
C SER A 251 9.66 6.24 12.27
N VAL A 252 10.78 6.82 12.67
CA VAL A 252 12.12 6.41 12.18
C VAL A 252 12.47 5.02 12.68
N MET A 253 12.18 4.75 13.94
CA MET A 253 12.44 3.43 14.55
C MET A 253 11.56 2.35 13.94
N ALA A 254 10.28 2.62 13.67
CA ALA A 254 9.40 1.68 12.98
C ALA A 254 9.92 1.31 11.59
N THR A 255 10.38 2.29 10.80
CA THR A 255 10.97 2.04 9.48
C THR A 255 12.28 1.25 9.58
N TRP A 256 13.18 1.64 10.49
CA TRP A 256 14.45 0.94 10.71
C TRP A 256 14.23 -0.52 11.18
N ALA A 257 13.29 -0.73 12.10
CA ALA A 257 12.91 -2.07 12.57
C ALA A 257 12.42 -2.95 11.44
N THR A 258 11.66 -2.39 10.48
CA THR A 258 11.20 -3.15 9.32
C THR A 258 12.36 -3.56 8.41
N MET A 259 13.35 -2.67 8.22
CA MET A 259 14.57 -3.02 7.48
C MET A 259 15.36 -4.14 8.16
N GLU A 260 15.54 -4.06 9.50
CA GLU A 260 16.20 -5.12 10.26
C GLU A 260 15.40 -6.42 10.23
N TYR A 261 14.08 -6.32 10.37
CA TYR A 261 13.17 -7.45 10.26
C TYR A 261 13.30 -8.16 8.91
N ALA A 262 13.26 -7.41 7.80
CA ALA A 262 13.43 -7.96 6.45
C ALA A 262 14.77 -8.72 6.31
N ASN A 263 15.86 -8.11 6.75
CA ASN A 263 17.18 -8.74 6.71
C ASN A 263 17.26 -10.03 7.53
N GLN A 264 16.69 -10.02 8.76
CA GLN A 264 16.69 -11.18 9.67
C GLN A 264 15.87 -12.37 9.15
N HIS A 265 14.80 -12.08 8.37
CA HIS A 265 13.90 -13.08 7.81
C HIS A 265 14.22 -13.45 6.35
N GLY A 266 15.37 -12.96 5.81
CA GLY A 266 15.80 -13.28 4.46
C GLY A 266 14.94 -12.65 3.36
N LEU A 267 14.15 -11.61 3.70
CA LEU A 267 13.39 -10.82 2.73
C LEU A 267 14.33 -9.78 2.10
N ALA A 268 14.55 -9.89 0.81
CA ALA A 268 15.56 -9.07 0.13
C ALA A 268 15.15 -7.60 0.01
N ARG A 269 13.84 -7.32 -0.04
CA ARG A 269 13.31 -5.99 -0.33
C ARG A 269 12.33 -5.50 0.73
N PHE A 270 12.44 -4.23 1.09
CA PHE A 270 11.40 -3.50 1.79
C PHE A 270 10.81 -2.46 0.83
N ASP A 271 9.56 -2.66 0.45
CA ASP A 271 8.77 -1.73 -0.33
C ASP A 271 8.11 -0.73 0.62
N VAL A 272 8.58 0.50 0.60
CA VAL A 272 8.07 1.58 1.48
C VAL A 272 6.80 2.20 0.93
N MET A 273 6.22 1.61 -0.11
CA MET A 273 4.99 2.06 -0.76
C MET A 273 5.04 3.52 -1.24
N GLY A 274 3.93 4.05 -1.70
CA GLY A 274 3.82 5.28 -2.46
C GLY A 274 4.64 6.48 -1.97
N ALA A 275 5.37 7.09 -2.91
CA ALA A 275 6.19 8.30 -2.75
C ALA A 275 5.64 9.50 -3.55
N GLY A 276 4.36 9.45 -3.97
CA GLY A 276 3.67 10.53 -4.65
C GLY A 276 4.00 10.67 -6.14
N GLU A 277 3.55 11.75 -6.74
CA GLU A 277 3.75 12.03 -8.17
C GLU A 277 5.13 12.66 -8.44
N PRO A 278 5.79 12.36 -9.58
CA PRO A 278 7.03 13.01 -9.97
C PRO A 278 6.87 14.53 -10.06
N GLY A 279 7.87 15.31 -9.64
CA GLY A 279 7.88 16.76 -9.75
C GLY A 279 6.96 17.52 -8.78
N VAL A 280 6.16 16.80 -7.99
CA VAL A 280 5.30 17.42 -6.95
C VAL A 280 6.02 17.34 -5.59
N PRO A 281 6.21 18.45 -4.86
CA PRO A 281 6.76 18.43 -3.51
C PRO A 281 5.93 17.53 -2.59
N TYR A 282 6.60 16.60 -1.90
CA TYR A 282 5.91 15.63 -1.04
C TYR A 282 6.81 15.21 0.13
N GLY A 283 6.57 15.75 1.32
CA GLY A 283 7.40 15.54 2.51
C GLY A 283 7.53 14.08 2.94
N VAL A 284 6.57 13.21 2.60
CA VAL A 284 6.70 11.77 2.84
C VAL A 284 7.77 11.15 1.94
N ARG A 285 7.90 11.62 0.68
CA ARG A 285 9.00 11.21 -0.21
C ARG A 285 10.35 11.58 0.37
N ASP A 286 10.47 12.82 0.87
CA ASP A 286 11.73 13.29 1.47
C ASP A 286 12.09 12.47 2.72
N PHE A 287 11.09 12.12 3.55
CA PHE A 287 11.25 11.23 4.68
C PHE A 287 11.75 9.85 4.27
N LYS A 288 11.13 9.23 3.25
CA LYS A 288 11.46 7.89 2.74
C LYS A 288 12.84 7.85 2.07
N ALA A 289 13.19 8.87 1.30
CA ALA A 289 14.48 8.98 0.62
C ALA A 289 15.67 8.92 1.60
N GLU A 290 15.51 9.37 2.83
CA GLU A 290 16.58 9.35 3.83
C GLU A 290 16.96 7.96 4.35
N PHE A 291 16.18 6.91 3.99
CA PHE A 291 16.49 5.51 4.31
C PHE A 291 17.33 4.79 3.23
N GLY A 292 17.68 5.48 2.15
CA GLY A 292 18.64 4.99 1.15
C GLY A 292 18.06 3.98 0.16
N GLY A 293 16.74 4.00 -0.03
CA GLY A 293 16.06 3.19 -1.04
C GLY A 293 16.22 3.75 -2.46
N GLU A 294 16.02 2.89 -3.45
CA GLU A 294 15.92 3.25 -4.86
C GLU A 294 14.52 3.82 -5.15
N LEU A 295 14.48 4.96 -5.86
CA LEU A 295 13.24 5.57 -6.29
C LEU A 295 12.80 4.92 -7.61
N VAL A 296 11.66 4.23 -7.59
CA VAL A 296 11.08 3.53 -8.74
C VAL A 296 9.77 4.16 -9.18
N GLU A 297 9.42 4.02 -10.45
CA GLU A 297 8.12 4.46 -10.99
C GLU A 297 7.28 3.23 -11.33
N GLN A 298 6.32 2.89 -10.48
CA GLN A 298 5.38 1.76 -10.72
C GLN A 298 4.05 2.21 -11.28
N GLY A 299 3.75 3.51 -11.16
CA GLY A 299 2.57 4.12 -11.74
C GLY A 299 1.25 3.67 -11.14
N ARG A 300 0.20 4.16 -11.77
CA ARG A 300 -1.20 3.82 -11.51
C ARG A 300 -1.97 3.87 -12.80
N PHE A 301 -3.05 3.11 -12.90
CA PHE A 301 -4.00 3.26 -14.00
C PHE A 301 -5.31 3.81 -13.47
N LEU A 302 -5.82 4.83 -14.13
CA LEU A 302 -6.99 5.59 -13.71
C LEU A 302 -8.06 5.56 -14.81
N HIS A 303 -9.26 5.07 -14.48
CA HIS A 303 -10.45 5.27 -15.31
C HIS A 303 -11.41 6.22 -14.61
N VAL A 304 -11.68 7.37 -15.25
CA VAL A 304 -12.62 8.37 -14.70
C VAL A 304 -14.02 8.10 -15.22
N ALA A 305 -14.87 7.51 -14.37
CA ALA A 305 -16.24 7.15 -14.71
C ALA A 305 -17.20 8.37 -14.70
N LYS A 306 -16.94 9.36 -13.83
CA LYS A 306 -17.77 10.58 -13.67
C LYS A 306 -16.90 11.84 -13.78
N PRO A 307 -16.57 12.32 -15.01
CA PRO A 307 -15.59 13.39 -15.23
C PRO A 307 -15.89 14.69 -14.49
N ILE A 308 -17.16 15.11 -14.44
CA ILE A 308 -17.58 16.35 -13.77
C ILE A 308 -17.32 16.25 -12.27
N LEU A 309 -17.73 15.15 -11.64
CA LEU A 309 -17.53 14.95 -10.21
C LEU A 309 -16.05 14.80 -9.86
N TYR A 310 -15.29 14.14 -10.73
CA TYR A 310 -13.83 14.01 -10.57
C TYR A 310 -13.16 15.38 -10.55
N LYS A 311 -13.46 16.26 -11.52
CA LYS A 311 -12.93 17.63 -11.55
C LYS A 311 -13.32 18.47 -10.34
N ILE A 312 -14.57 18.37 -9.88
CA ILE A 312 -15.01 19.04 -8.65
C ILE A 312 -14.21 18.55 -7.45
N GLY A 313 -13.99 17.24 -7.35
CA GLY A 313 -13.17 16.61 -6.29
C GLY A 313 -11.71 17.12 -6.33
N GLU A 314 -11.08 17.19 -7.49
CA GLU A 314 -9.72 17.72 -7.65
C GLU A 314 -9.61 19.19 -7.19
N ILE A 315 -10.57 20.03 -7.59
CA ILE A 315 -10.62 21.44 -7.19
C ILE A 315 -10.77 21.54 -5.66
N GLY A 316 -11.68 20.76 -5.08
CA GLY A 316 -11.92 20.72 -3.63
C GLY A 316 -10.66 20.30 -2.83
N VAL A 317 -9.95 19.28 -3.29
CA VAL A 317 -8.69 18.82 -2.66
C VAL A 317 -7.59 19.88 -2.77
N ARG A 318 -7.45 20.53 -3.94
CA ARG A 318 -6.47 21.62 -4.10
C ARG A 318 -6.78 22.81 -3.18
N TRP A 319 -8.05 23.14 -3.01
CA TRP A 319 -8.50 24.22 -2.13
C TRP A 319 -8.22 23.91 -0.64
N LEU A 320 -8.55 22.70 -0.21
CA LEU A 320 -8.27 22.23 1.15
C LEU A 320 -6.76 22.20 1.47
N LYS A 321 -5.92 21.80 0.50
CA LYS A 321 -4.46 21.85 0.66
C LYS A 321 -3.94 23.29 0.83
N LYS A 322 -4.50 24.26 0.10
CA LYS A 322 -4.11 25.68 0.24
C LYS A 322 -4.55 26.31 1.58
N MET A 323 -5.64 25.84 2.18
CA MET A 323 -6.10 26.33 3.48
C MET A 323 -5.39 25.68 4.68
N SER A 324 -4.56 24.67 4.45
CA SER A 324 -3.82 23.93 5.49
C SER A 324 -2.35 24.35 5.60
N ILE A 325 -1.96 25.40 4.87
CA ILE A 325 -0.70 26.13 4.96
C ILE A 325 -0.95 27.44 5.68
#